data_8fbba631947ef516042906a947f36312
#
_entry.id   8fbba631947ef516042906a947f36312
#
_cell.length_a   1.000
_cell.length_b   1.000
_cell.length_c   1.000
_cell.angle_alpha   90.00
_cell.angle_beta   90.00
_cell.angle_gamma   90.00
#
_symmetry.space_group_name_H-M   'P 1'
#
loop_
_entity.id
_entity.type
_entity.pdbx_description
1 polymer ?
#
loop_
_entity_poly.entity_id
_entity_poly.type
_entity_poly.pdbx_seq_one_letter_code
_entity_poly.pdbx_strand_id
1 'polypeptide(L)'
;MGPLGTGEVMDLTNTAVGVLAVTDPIGLVPVVLAASEGDPERLRRLSRPACLTFLVTLLASCWFGAAVLQLFAISLAAFRIAGGLILLPMGLQMLQGETVGLREHQPAHRSESDAFYAVVPIGIPIMAGPGTLSLVISQAPQAVPGKLALSAVLSLIALGVYVLLRAALPLSHWLGPLAIGVLTRLMGVLLAAIAIELMLDGLLESFPALARAAAGG
;
A
#
# COMPACT_ATOMS: atom_id res chain seq x y z
N MET A 1 23.04 19.80 -9.96
CA MET A 1 22.35 18.54 -9.68
C MET A 1 23.34 17.42 -9.97
N GLY A 2 24.02 16.90 -8.94
CA GLY A 2 24.90 15.74 -9.11
C GLY A 2 24.09 14.46 -9.28
N PRO A 3 24.64 13.40 -9.90
CA PRO A 3 23.96 12.11 -9.96
C PRO A 3 23.70 11.62 -8.53
N LEU A 4 22.52 11.03 -8.32
CA LEU A 4 22.17 10.39 -7.05
C LEU A 4 23.26 9.36 -6.71
N GLY A 5 23.75 9.40 -5.47
CA GLY A 5 24.75 8.43 -5.02
C GLY A 5 24.22 7.00 -5.10
N THR A 6 25.10 6.02 -5.29
CA THR A 6 24.69 4.60 -5.39
C THR A 6 23.86 4.14 -4.17
N GLY A 7 24.10 4.69 -2.98
CA GLY A 7 23.31 4.45 -1.76
C GLY A 7 21.88 4.99 -1.87
N GLU A 8 21.73 6.23 -2.33
CA GLU A 8 20.40 6.85 -2.49
C GLU A 8 19.54 6.13 -3.52
N VAL A 9 20.16 5.63 -4.60
CA VAL A 9 19.44 4.83 -5.62
C VAL A 9 19.00 3.50 -5.03
N MET A 10 19.82 2.84 -4.23
CA MET A 10 19.46 1.58 -3.55
C MET A 10 18.31 1.79 -2.56
N ASP A 11 18.34 2.86 -1.78
CA ASP A 11 17.27 3.20 -0.83
C ASP A 11 15.94 3.49 -1.54
N LEU A 12 15.99 4.24 -2.64
CA LEU A 12 14.81 4.51 -3.46
C LEU A 12 14.24 3.24 -4.10
N THR A 13 15.11 2.34 -4.56
CA THR A 13 14.69 1.06 -5.15
C THR A 13 14.03 0.17 -4.10
N ASN A 14 14.63 0.03 -2.92
CA ASN A 14 14.06 -0.73 -1.81
C ASN A 14 12.72 -0.16 -1.36
N THR A 15 12.62 1.16 -1.27
CA THR A 15 11.35 1.84 -0.95
C THR A 15 10.30 1.58 -2.02
N ALA A 16 10.67 1.65 -3.31
CA ALA A 16 9.75 1.38 -4.41
C ALA A 16 9.20 -0.05 -4.37
N VAL A 17 10.10 -1.02 -4.18
CA VAL A 17 9.72 -2.44 -4.06
C VAL A 17 8.82 -2.66 -2.84
N GLY A 18 9.17 -2.08 -1.69
CA GLY A 18 8.37 -2.17 -0.47
C GLY A 18 6.98 -1.56 -0.64
N VAL A 19 6.87 -0.34 -1.19
CA VAL A 19 5.58 0.32 -1.46
C VAL A 19 4.76 -0.51 -2.44
N LEU A 20 5.37 -1.04 -3.50
CA LEU A 20 4.68 -1.87 -4.48
C LEU A 20 4.16 -3.18 -3.84
N ALA A 21 4.97 -3.82 -3.00
CA ALA A 21 4.60 -5.04 -2.31
C ALA A 21 3.45 -4.81 -1.31
N VAL A 22 3.51 -3.74 -0.50
CA VAL A 22 2.45 -3.41 0.48
C VAL A 22 1.17 -2.94 -0.20
N THR A 23 1.27 -2.23 -1.32
CA THR A 23 0.10 -1.81 -2.11
C THR A 23 -0.61 -3.01 -2.73
N ASP A 24 0.14 -4.10 -2.98
CA ASP A 24 -0.36 -5.34 -3.60
C ASP A 24 -1.29 -5.09 -4.80
N PRO A 25 -0.78 -4.53 -5.91
CA PRO A 25 -1.63 -4.18 -7.05
C PRO A 25 -2.35 -5.38 -7.66
N ILE A 26 -1.79 -6.58 -7.48
CA ILE A 26 -2.35 -7.82 -8.03
C ILE A 26 -3.52 -8.28 -7.19
N GLY A 27 -3.42 -8.21 -5.87
CA GLY A 27 -4.52 -8.47 -4.93
C GLY A 27 -5.68 -7.48 -5.08
N LEU A 28 -5.42 -6.29 -5.63
CA LEU A 28 -6.48 -5.32 -5.96
C LEU A 28 -7.33 -5.73 -7.17
N VAL A 29 -6.81 -6.57 -8.08
CA VAL A 29 -7.54 -6.97 -9.31
C VAL A 29 -8.91 -7.59 -8.99
N PRO A 30 -9.04 -8.63 -8.15
CA PRO A 30 -10.34 -9.21 -7.82
C PRO A 30 -11.25 -8.21 -7.08
N VAL A 31 -10.71 -7.34 -6.25
CA VAL A 31 -11.47 -6.32 -5.51
C VAL A 31 -12.12 -5.33 -6.46
N VAL A 32 -11.34 -4.81 -7.42
CA VAL A 32 -11.82 -3.82 -8.39
C VAL A 32 -12.76 -4.44 -9.41
N LEU A 33 -12.53 -5.70 -9.80
CA LEU A 33 -13.45 -6.43 -10.67
C LEU A 33 -14.81 -6.66 -10.00
N ALA A 34 -14.83 -7.01 -8.72
CA ALA A 34 -16.08 -7.14 -7.95
C ALA A 34 -16.80 -5.80 -7.80
N ALA A 35 -16.07 -4.72 -7.52
CA ALA A 35 -16.62 -3.37 -7.40
C ALA A 35 -17.17 -2.83 -8.73
N SER A 36 -16.55 -3.20 -9.86
CA SER A 36 -17.00 -2.80 -11.20
C SER A 36 -18.09 -3.71 -11.78
N GLU A 37 -18.42 -4.83 -11.12
CA GLU A 37 -19.37 -5.84 -11.61
C GLU A 37 -19.02 -6.35 -13.02
N GLY A 38 -17.74 -6.28 -13.41
CA GLY A 38 -17.26 -6.65 -14.74
C GLY A 38 -17.57 -5.62 -15.86
N ASP A 39 -18.13 -4.46 -15.51
CA ASP A 39 -18.40 -3.38 -16.48
C ASP A 39 -17.13 -2.53 -16.72
N PRO A 40 -16.64 -2.46 -18.00
CA PRO A 40 -15.45 -1.68 -18.34
C PRO A 40 -15.60 -0.17 -18.09
N GLU A 41 -16.80 0.37 -18.24
CA GLU A 41 -17.06 1.80 -18.02
C GLU A 41 -16.99 2.12 -16.52
N ARG A 42 -17.61 1.28 -15.68
CA ARG A 42 -17.58 1.41 -14.25
C ARG A 42 -16.15 1.22 -13.70
N LEU A 43 -15.41 0.24 -14.22
CA LEU A 43 -13.99 0.07 -13.91
C LEU A 43 -13.18 1.34 -14.19
N ARG A 44 -13.43 2.00 -15.31
CA ARG A 44 -12.76 3.26 -15.67
C ARG A 44 -13.11 4.40 -14.71
N ARG A 45 -14.37 4.50 -14.32
CA ARG A 45 -14.84 5.52 -13.39
C ARG A 45 -14.26 5.33 -11.98
N LEU A 46 -14.09 4.09 -11.55
CA LEU A 46 -13.51 3.76 -10.24
C LEU A 46 -11.98 3.91 -10.20
N SER A 47 -11.28 3.46 -11.25
CA SER A 47 -9.81 3.42 -11.27
C SER A 47 -9.15 4.80 -11.21
N ARG A 48 -9.71 5.82 -11.88
CA ARG A 48 -9.13 7.18 -11.89
C ARG A 48 -9.12 7.84 -10.51
N PRO A 49 -10.28 8.01 -9.83
CA PRO A 49 -10.29 8.66 -8.52
C PRO A 49 -9.55 7.80 -7.47
N ALA A 50 -9.62 6.48 -7.52
CA ALA A 50 -8.87 5.60 -6.61
C ALA A 50 -7.35 5.83 -6.71
N CYS A 51 -6.79 5.79 -7.93
CA CYS A 51 -5.36 6.03 -8.13
C CYS A 51 -4.94 7.47 -7.84
N LEU A 52 -5.80 8.45 -8.12
CA LEU A 52 -5.52 9.84 -7.77
C LEU A 52 -5.47 10.02 -6.24
N THR A 53 -6.44 9.48 -5.53
CA THR A 53 -6.46 9.50 -4.06
C THR A 53 -5.24 8.79 -3.49
N PHE A 54 -4.88 7.61 -4.01
CA PHE A 54 -3.68 6.89 -3.65
C PHE A 54 -2.42 7.75 -3.83
N LEU A 55 -2.22 8.33 -5.01
CA LEU A 55 -1.09 9.20 -5.29
C LEU A 55 -1.03 10.41 -4.35
N VAL A 56 -2.14 11.12 -4.19
CA VAL A 56 -2.21 12.30 -3.30
C VAL A 56 -1.87 11.91 -1.86
N THR A 57 -2.39 10.78 -1.39
CA THR A 57 -2.12 10.29 -0.03
C THR A 57 -0.65 9.92 0.16
N LEU A 58 -0.02 9.25 -0.81
CA LEU A 58 1.41 8.93 -0.75
C LEU A 58 2.28 10.18 -0.77
N LEU A 59 1.97 11.14 -1.64
CA LEU A 59 2.72 12.41 -1.71
C LEU A 59 2.53 13.22 -0.42
N ALA A 60 1.32 13.32 0.09
CA ALA A 60 1.06 13.98 1.37
C ALA A 60 1.85 13.32 2.52
N SER A 61 1.91 11.99 2.55
CA SER A 61 2.68 11.24 3.55
C SER A 61 4.20 11.46 3.41
N CYS A 62 4.72 11.51 2.19
CA CYS A 62 6.13 11.77 1.93
C CYS A 62 6.54 13.19 2.40
N TRP A 63 5.68 14.19 2.18
CA TRP A 63 6.02 15.58 2.49
C TRP A 63 5.66 15.99 3.91
N PHE A 64 4.53 15.54 4.41
CA PHE A 64 3.94 16.01 5.67
C PHE A 64 3.80 14.91 6.72
N GLY A 65 3.99 13.62 6.38
CA GLY A 65 3.72 12.52 7.28
C GLY A 65 4.47 12.60 8.60
N ALA A 66 5.78 12.90 8.57
CA ALA A 66 6.58 13.07 9.78
C ALA A 66 6.07 14.25 10.64
N ALA A 67 5.68 15.37 10.02
CA ALA A 67 5.15 16.52 10.75
C ALA A 67 3.78 16.21 11.39
N VAL A 68 2.94 15.45 10.70
CA VAL A 68 1.65 15.00 11.24
C VAL A 68 1.88 14.09 12.44
N LEU A 69 2.77 13.10 12.36
CA LEU A 69 3.10 12.24 13.50
C LEU A 69 3.62 13.04 14.71
N GLN A 70 4.50 14.02 14.47
CA GLN A 70 5.01 14.90 15.51
C GLN A 70 3.89 15.74 16.15
N LEU A 71 2.96 16.28 15.35
CA LEU A 71 1.82 17.05 15.86
C LEU A 71 0.96 16.25 16.84
N PHE A 72 0.78 14.95 16.58
CA PHE A 72 0.03 14.05 17.45
C PHE A 72 0.90 13.39 18.53
N ALA A 73 2.17 13.75 18.64
CA ALA A 73 3.16 13.12 19.54
C ALA A 73 3.25 11.58 19.36
N ILE A 74 3.04 11.10 18.12
CA ILE A 74 3.14 9.69 17.76
C ILE A 74 4.56 9.42 17.27
N SER A 75 5.25 8.44 17.87
CA SER A 75 6.55 7.99 17.36
C SER A 75 6.39 7.20 16.06
N LEU A 76 7.38 7.28 15.17
CA LEU A 76 7.41 6.48 13.95
C LEU A 76 7.39 4.97 14.26
N ALA A 77 8.07 4.57 15.33
CA ALA A 77 8.09 3.21 15.83
C ALA A 77 6.68 2.70 16.19
N ALA A 78 5.91 3.48 16.95
CA ALA A 78 4.53 3.15 17.27
C ALA A 78 3.64 3.08 16.02
N PHE A 79 3.86 3.99 15.07
CA PHE A 79 3.12 4.00 13.80
C PHE A 79 3.45 2.78 12.92
N ARG A 80 4.70 2.32 12.90
CA ARG A 80 5.12 1.06 12.23
C ARG A 80 4.44 -0.15 12.85
N ILE A 81 4.41 -0.26 14.18
CA ILE A 81 3.73 -1.36 14.89
C ILE A 81 2.24 -1.37 14.55
N ALA A 82 1.59 -0.22 14.63
CA ALA A 82 0.17 -0.09 14.28
C ALA A 82 -0.10 -0.47 12.81
N GLY A 83 0.75 -0.02 11.88
CA GLY A 83 0.68 -0.37 10.47
C GLY A 83 0.79 -1.88 10.24
N GLY A 84 1.77 -2.54 10.85
CA GLY A 84 1.94 -3.99 10.79
C GLY A 84 0.76 -4.74 11.39
N LEU A 85 0.23 -4.28 12.53
CA LEU A 85 -0.94 -4.89 13.18
C LEU A 85 -2.21 -4.85 12.31
N ILE A 86 -2.36 -3.82 11.49
CA ILE A 86 -3.49 -3.69 10.54
C ILE A 86 -3.24 -4.53 9.29
N LEU A 87 -2.00 -4.58 8.78
CA LEU A 87 -1.66 -5.36 7.59
C LEU A 87 -1.70 -6.87 7.82
N LEU A 88 -1.34 -7.34 9.01
CA LEU A 88 -1.25 -8.77 9.30
C LEU A 88 -2.59 -9.51 9.08
N PRO A 89 -3.73 -9.07 9.64
CA PRO A 89 -5.02 -9.70 9.36
C PRO A 89 -5.39 -9.67 7.88
N MET A 90 -5.04 -8.59 7.15
CA MET A 90 -5.30 -8.50 5.71
C MET A 90 -4.52 -9.59 4.94
N GLY A 91 -3.23 -9.77 5.24
CA GLY A 91 -2.43 -10.85 4.65
C GLY A 91 -2.98 -12.23 4.97
N LEU A 92 -3.44 -12.47 6.22
CA LEU A 92 -4.04 -13.74 6.63
C LEU A 92 -5.38 -14.02 5.94
N GLN A 93 -6.23 -13.00 5.72
CA GLN A 93 -7.49 -13.14 4.96
C GLN A 93 -7.21 -13.53 3.49
N MET A 94 -6.21 -12.91 2.86
CA MET A 94 -5.80 -13.26 1.50
C MET A 94 -5.31 -14.72 1.40
N LEU A 95 -4.59 -15.23 2.42
CA LEU A 95 -4.18 -16.62 2.50
C LEU A 95 -5.37 -17.58 2.54
N GLN A 96 -6.45 -17.20 3.20
CA GLN A 96 -7.69 -17.99 3.28
C GLN A 96 -8.51 -17.94 1.99
N GLY A 97 -8.09 -17.11 1.01
CA GLY A 97 -8.81 -16.90 -0.25
C GLY A 97 -10.00 -15.96 -0.12
N GLU A 98 -10.07 -15.19 0.98
CA GLU A 98 -11.07 -14.16 1.15
C GLU A 98 -10.59 -12.86 0.47
N THR A 99 -11.47 -12.22 -0.30
CA THR A 99 -11.17 -10.91 -0.87
C THR A 99 -11.29 -9.85 0.22
N VAL A 100 -10.16 -9.19 0.49
CA VAL A 100 -10.08 -8.14 1.52
C VAL A 100 -11.08 -7.02 1.22
N GLY A 101 -11.92 -6.71 2.18
CA GLY A 101 -12.72 -5.47 2.18
C GLY A 101 -14.10 -5.52 1.55
N LEU A 102 -14.55 -6.63 0.94
CA LEU A 102 -15.88 -6.66 0.29
C LEU A 102 -17.02 -7.18 1.19
N ARG A 103 -16.72 -7.88 2.29
CA ARG A 103 -17.78 -8.47 3.15
C ARG A 103 -18.38 -7.51 4.17
N GLU A 104 -17.66 -6.48 4.61
CA GLU A 104 -18.17 -5.56 5.64
C GLU A 104 -18.92 -4.33 5.11
N HIS A 105 -18.84 -4.05 3.80
CA HIS A 105 -19.48 -2.88 3.21
C HIS A 105 -20.36 -3.24 2.01
N GLN A 106 -21.40 -4.04 2.23
CA GLN A 106 -22.57 -4.01 1.35
C GLN A 106 -23.54 -2.93 1.86
N PRO A 107 -23.46 -1.69 1.35
CA PRO A 107 -24.50 -0.72 1.63
C PRO A 107 -25.73 -1.04 0.80
N ALA A 108 -26.84 -1.17 1.50
CA ALA A 108 -28.16 -1.40 0.93
C ALA A 108 -28.71 -0.21 0.09
N HIS A 109 -27.90 0.79 -0.26
CA HIS A 109 -28.33 1.97 -1.00
C HIS A 109 -27.48 2.24 -2.25
N ARG A 110 -28.09 1.96 -3.38
CA ARG A 110 -27.63 2.08 -4.77
C ARG A 110 -27.56 3.49 -5.36
N SER A 111 -27.31 4.56 -4.63
CA SER A 111 -27.47 5.91 -5.23
C SER A 111 -26.49 7.00 -4.86
N GLU A 112 -25.34 6.74 -4.23
CA GLU A 112 -24.35 7.80 -4.04
C GLU A 112 -23.07 7.49 -4.79
N SER A 113 -22.82 8.32 -5.76
CA SER A 113 -21.69 8.46 -6.70
C SER A 113 -20.55 7.43 -6.61
N ASP A 114 -20.32 6.70 -7.69
CA ASP A 114 -19.15 5.83 -7.94
C ASP A 114 -17.81 6.47 -7.51
N ALA A 115 -17.73 7.82 -7.51
CA ALA A 115 -16.58 8.58 -7.06
C ALA A 115 -16.32 8.45 -5.55
N PHE A 116 -17.36 8.44 -4.70
CA PHE A 116 -17.19 8.28 -3.25
C PHE A 116 -16.71 6.86 -2.91
N TYR A 117 -17.20 5.86 -3.61
CA TYR A 117 -16.74 4.46 -3.47
C TYR A 117 -15.30 4.25 -3.90
N ALA A 118 -14.86 4.94 -4.95
CA ALA A 118 -13.49 4.86 -5.42
C ALA A 118 -12.50 5.55 -4.47
N VAL A 119 -12.92 6.61 -3.80
CA VAL A 119 -12.07 7.40 -2.90
C VAL A 119 -11.96 6.74 -1.52
N VAL A 120 -13.08 6.41 -0.90
CA VAL A 120 -13.09 5.98 0.52
C VAL A 120 -12.72 4.51 0.72
N PRO A 121 -13.35 3.49 0.07
CA PRO A 121 -12.96 2.12 0.35
C PRO A 121 -11.73 1.65 -0.46
N ILE A 122 -11.56 2.12 -1.70
CA ILE A 122 -10.48 1.61 -2.57
C ILE A 122 -9.21 2.46 -2.46
N GLY A 123 -9.34 3.79 -2.53
CA GLY A 123 -8.19 4.69 -2.60
C GLY A 123 -7.41 4.82 -1.28
N ILE A 124 -8.08 4.99 -0.15
CA ILE A 124 -7.42 5.25 1.13
C ILE A 124 -7.18 3.96 1.94
N PRO A 125 -8.22 3.19 2.37
CA PRO A 125 -7.94 2.06 3.25
C PRO A 125 -7.31 0.85 2.57
N ILE A 126 -7.60 0.59 1.30
CA ILE A 126 -7.10 -0.60 0.62
C ILE A 126 -5.75 -0.35 -0.07
N MET A 127 -5.62 0.74 -0.85
CA MET A 127 -4.39 1.04 -1.60
C MET A 127 -3.35 1.80 -0.77
N ALA A 128 -3.76 2.86 -0.06
CA ALA A 128 -2.89 3.67 0.79
C ALA A 128 -3.15 3.37 2.28
N GLY A 129 -3.08 2.10 2.65
CA GLY A 129 -3.28 1.67 4.03
C GLY A 129 -2.17 2.16 4.99
N PRO A 130 -2.38 2.00 6.31
CA PRO A 130 -1.41 2.44 7.32
C PRO A 130 -0.01 1.86 7.14
N GLY A 131 0.10 0.64 6.62
CA GLY A 131 1.38 0.01 6.31
C GLY A 131 2.13 0.74 5.19
N THR A 132 1.45 1.05 4.08
CA THR A 132 2.06 1.81 2.97
C THR A 132 2.47 3.21 3.44
N LEU A 133 1.62 3.88 4.24
CA LEU A 133 1.92 5.19 4.80
C LEU A 133 3.11 5.14 5.76
N SER A 134 3.16 4.13 6.65
CA SER A 134 4.28 3.93 7.57
C SER A 134 5.59 3.75 6.83
N LEU A 135 5.60 2.92 5.78
CA LEU A 135 6.76 2.70 4.94
C LEU A 135 7.22 4.00 4.25
N VAL A 136 6.30 4.73 3.61
CA VAL A 136 6.63 6.00 2.95
C VAL A 136 7.16 7.04 3.93
N ILE A 137 6.53 7.20 5.09
CA ILE A 137 6.97 8.17 6.11
C ILE A 137 8.34 7.78 6.67
N SER A 138 8.58 6.49 6.92
CA SER A 138 9.84 6.01 7.48
C SER A 138 11.02 6.15 6.53
N GLN A 139 10.77 6.04 5.24
CA GLN A 139 11.78 6.11 4.19
C GLN A 139 11.87 7.50 3.54
N ALA A 140 11.02 8.46 3.97
CA ALA A 140 11.04 9.81 3.39
C ALA A 140 12.36 10.53 3.71
N PRO A 141 13.16 10.90 2.69
CA PRO A 141 14.39 11.65 2.90
C PRO A 141 14.13 13.00 3.55
N GLN A 142 15.07 13.49 4.37
CA GLN A 142 14.95 14.82 4.98
C GLN A 142 15.21 15.95 3.96
N ALA A 143 16.09 15.71 2.99
CA ALA A 143 16.47 16.69 1.98
C ALA A 143 15.40 16.81 0.88
N VAL A 144 15.12 18.04 0.44
CA VAL A 144 14.16 18.32 -0.64
C VAL A 144 14.46 17.57 -1.94
N PRO A 145 15.72 17.46 -2.42
CA PRO A 145 16.02 16.68 -3.62
C PRO A 145 15.64 15.20 -3.50
N GLY A 146 15.89 14.59 -2.34
CA GLY A 146 15.49 13.22 -2.07
C GLY A 146 13.98 13.02 -2.01
N LYS A 147 13.23 13.98 -1.41
CA LYS A 147 11.76 13.98 -1.42
C LYS A 147 11.21 14.09 -2.84
N LEU A 148 11.81 14.89 -3.69
CA LEU A 148 11.41 15.00 -5.10
C LEU A 148 11.67 13.69 -5.85
N ALA A 149 12.83 13.05 -5.63
CA ALA A 149 13.16 11.76 -6.22
C ALA A 149 12.16 10.67 -5.76
N LEU A 150 11.89 10.59 -4.46
CA LEU A 150 10.88 9.67 -3.94
C LEU A 150 9.48 9.96 -4.50
N SER A 151 9.09 11.24 -4.60
CA SER A 151 7.80 11.65 -5.19
C SER A 151 7.67 11.20 -6.65
N ALA A 152 8.75 11.25 -7.43
CA ALA A 152 8.77 10.74 -8.80
C ALA A 152 8.57 9.21 -8.83
N VAL A 153 9.23 8.48 -7.94
CA VAL A 153 9.06 7.02 -7.81
C VAL A 153 7.63 6.66 -7.41
N LEU A 154 7.06 7.33 -6.39
CA LEU A 154 5.67 7.12 -5.96
C LEU A 154 4.67 7.43 -7.08
N SER A 155 4.93 8.47 -7.89
CA SER A 155 4.10 8.80 -9.04
C SER A 155 4.17 7.72 -10.13
N LEU A 156 5.35 7.15 -10.35
CA LEU A 156 5.53 6.04 -11.29
C LEU A 156 4.80 4.77 -10.82
N ILE A 157 4.87 4.47 -9.52
CA ILE A 157 4.12 3.35 -8.91
C ILE A 157 2.61 3.56 -9.07
N ALA A 158 2.10 4.74 -8.75
CA ALA A 158 0.68 5.05 -8.89
C ALA A 158 0.20 4.94 -10.36
N LEU A 159 1.05 5.35 -11.30
CA LEU A 159 0.78 5.18 -12.74
C LEU A 159 0.76 3.69 -13.12
N GLY A 160 1.71 2.90 -12.64
CA GLY A 160 1.76 1.44 -12.84
C GLY A 160 0.51 0.74 -12.29
N VAL A 161 0.10 1.09 -11.07
CA VAL A 161 -1.13 0.60 -10.46
C VAL A 161 -2.36 1.01 -11.29
N TYR A 162 -2.42 2.25 -11.75
CA TYR A 162 -3.50 2.72 -12.63
C TYR A 162 -3.60 1.90 -13.92
N VAL A 163 -2.46 1.65 -14.58
CA VAL A 163 -2.41 0.84 -15.80
C VAL A 163 -2.88 -0.59 -15.51
N LEU A 164 -2.43 -1.18 -14.39
CA LEU A 164 -2.83 -2.51 -13.99
C LEU A 164 -4.34 -2.60 -13.72
N LEU A 165 -4.90 -1.64 -12.97
CA LEU A 165 -6.35 -1.60 -12.72
C LEU A 165 -7.15 -1.44 -14.01
N ARG A 166 -6.64 -0.68 -14.97
CA ARG A 166 -7.26 -0.55 -16.31
C ARG A 166 -7.19 -1.84 -17.13
N ALA A 167 -6.15 -2.63 -16.89
CA ALA A 167 -5.96 -3.94 -17.51
C ALA A 167 -6.58 -5.09 -16.69
N ALA A 168 -7.27 -4.82 -15.60
CA ALA A 168 -7.80 -5.84 -14.69
C ALA A 168 -8.77 -6.81 -15.40
N LEU A 169 -9.66 -6.32 -16.26
CA LEU A 169 -10.60 -7.16 -17.03
C LEU A 169 -9.88 -8.11 -18.02
N PRO A 170 -9.05 -7.66 -18.96
CA PRO A 170 -8.33 -8.58 -19.83
C PRO A 170 -7.37 -9.48 -19.05
N LEU A 171 -6.75 -8.99 -17.98
CA LEU A 171 -5.85 -9.75 -17.13
C LEU A 171 -6.57 -10.90 -16.43
N SER A 172 -7.77 -10.67 -15.89
CA SER A 172 -8.56 -11.70 -15.23
C SER A 172 -9.02 -12.80 -16.21
N HIS A 173 -9.36 -12.43 -17.42
CA HIS A 173 -9.70 -13.40 -18.47
C HIS A 173 -8.49 -14.25 -18.90
N TRP A 174 -7.30 -13.64 -18.95
CA TRP A 174 -6.09 -14.33 -19.38
C TRP A 174 -5.52 -15.26 -18.27
N LEU A 175 -5.51 -14.81 -17.02
CA LEU A 175 -5.00 -15.58 -15.89
C LEU A 175 -5.97 -16.68 -15.43
N GLY A 176 -7.26 -16.43 -15.55
CA GLY A 176 -8.29 -17.32 -15.03
C GLY A 176 -8.38 -17.32 -13.49
N PRO A 177 -9.46 -17.85 -12.93
CA PRO A 177 -9.73 -17.78 -11.49
C PRO A 177 -8.72 -18.56 -10.63
N LEU A 178 -8.15 -19.64 -11.17
CA LEU A 178 -7.16 -20.45 -10.46
C LEU A 178 -5.85 -19.68 -10.25
N ALA A 179 -5.32 -19.05 -11.31
CA ALA A 179 -4.08 -18.30 -11.22
C ALA A 179 -4.23 -17.06 -10.33
N ILE A 180 -5.36 -16.36 -10.42
CA ILE A 180 -5.67 -15.24 -9.52
C ILE A 180 -5.70 -15.72 -8.07
N GLY A 181 -6.35 -16.85 -7.78
CA GLY A 181 -6.43 -17.42 -6.43
C GLY A 181 -5.06 -17.80 -5.85
N VAL A 182 -4.18 -18.41 -6.65
CA VAL A 182 -2.80 -18.74 -6.23
C VAL A 182 -2.01 -17.48 -5.98
N LEU A 183 -2.09 -16.50 -6.89
CA LEU A 183 -1.36 -15.25 -6.79
C LEU A 183 -1.80 -14.43 -5.57
N THR A 184 -3.10 -14.34 -5.29
CA THR A 184 -3.65 -13.71 -4.09
C THR A 184 -3.08 -14.34 -2.81
N ARG A 185 -2.98 -15.66 -2.73
CA ARG A 185 -2.41 -16.33 -1.57
C ARG A 185 -0.90 -16.06 -1.42
N LEU A 186 -0.15 -16.06 -2.52
CA LEU A 186 1.28 -15.69 -2.49
C LEU A 186 1.47 -14.25 -1.99
N MET A 187 0.66 -13.31 -2.50
CA MET A 187 0.68 -11.92 -2.02
C MET A 187 0.27 -11.82 -0.55
N GLY A 188 -0.67 -12.64 -0.09
CA GLY A 188 -1.03 -12.74 1.33
C GLY A 188 0.13 -13.13 2.24
N VAL A 189 0.97 -14.10 1.81
CA VAL A 189 2.21 -14.46 2.54
C VAL A 189 3.18 -13.28 2.60
N LEU A 190 3.41 -12.64 1.45
CA LEU A 190 4.32 -11.47 1.38
C LEU A 190 3.81 -10.32 2.26
N LEU A 191 2.52 -10.02 2.20
CA LEU A 191 1.92 -8.97 3.01
C LEU A 191 2.03 -9.26 4.51
N ALA A 192 1.78 -10.52 4.91
CA ALA A 192 1.95 -10.95 6.30
C ALA A 192 3.42 -10.84 6.76
N ALA A 193 4.38 -11.21 5.91
CA ALA A 193 5.81 -11.07 6.21
C ALA A 193 6.22 -9.60 6.37
N ILE A 194 5.77 -8.71 5.47
CA ILE A 194 6.02 -7.26 5.57
C ILE A 194 5.37 -6.68 6.84
N ALA A 195 4.18 -7.14 7.19
CA ALA A 195 3.50 -6.73 8.43
C ALA A 195 4.33 -7.07 9.68
N ILE A 196 4.87 -8.27 9.73
CA ILE A 196 5.74 -8.71 10.83
C ILE A 196 7.02 -7.89 10.86
N GLU A 197 7.66 -7.66 9.72
CA GLU A 197 8.90 -6.85 9.61
C GLU A 197 8.66 -5.43 10.13
N LEU A 198 7.56 -4.76 9.71
CA LEU A 198 7.21 -3.45 10.24
C LEU A 198 7.03 -3.44 11.76
N MET A 199 6.42 -4.49 12.31
CA MET A 199 6.25 -4.63 13.78
C MET A 199 7.60 -4.85 14.47
N LEU A 200 8.46 -5.69 13.93
CA LEU A 200 9.79 -5.95 14.48
C LEU A 200 10.66 -4.70 14.46
N ASP A 201 10.71 -3.99 13.35
CA ASP A 201 11.43 -2.72 13.23
C ASP A 201 10.96 -1.69 14.26
N GLY A 202 9.64 -1.55 14.41
CA GLY A 202 9.06 -0.65 15.39
C GLY A 202 9.38 -1.06 16.84
N LEU A 203 9.39 -2.36 17.14
CA LEU A 203 9.76 -2.88 18.47
C LEU A 203 11.23 -2.67 18.77
N LEU A 204 12.13 -2.98 17.85
CA LEU A 204 13.58 -2.80 18.00
C LEU A 204 13.94 -1.32 18.17
N GLU A 205 13.25 -0.42 17.47
CA GLU A 205 13.43 1.02 17.63
C GLU A 205 12.91 1.52 19.00
N SER A 206 11.77 0.97 19.45
CA SER A 206 11.18 1.34 20.76
C SER A 206 11.95 0.77 21.95
N PHE A 207 12.59 -0.38 21.80
CA PHE A 207 13.30 -1.11 22.85
C PHE A 207 14.76 -1.43 22.44
N PRO A 208 15.69 -0.46 22.50
CA PRO A 208 17.09 -0.66 22.10
C PRO A 208 17.83 -1.79 22.87
N ALA A 209 17.33 -2.17 24.05
CA ALA A 209 17.86 -3.28 24.82
C ALA A 209 17.64 -4.64 24.12
N LEU A 210 16.51 -4.81 23.43
CA LEU A 210 16.22 -6.01 22.65
C LEU A 210 17.14 -6.10 21.42
N ALA A 211 17.41 -4.98 20.76
CA ALA A 211 18.32 -4.92 19.63
C ALA A 211 19.75 -5.35 20.02
N ARG A 212 20.24 -4.95 21.21
CA ARG A 212 21.55 -5.35 21.72
C ARG A 212 21.60 -6.83 22.11
N ALA A 213 20.53 -7.36 22.67
CA ALA A 213 20.43 -8.78 23.01
C ALA A 213 20.42 -9.67 21.77
N ALA A 214 19.74 -9.24 20.70
CA ALA A 214 19.72 -9.97 19.42
C ALA A 214 21.06 -9.93 18.66
N ALA A 215 21.86 -8.88 18.83
CA ALA A 215 23.18 -8.74 18.19
C ALA A 215 24.33 -9.41 18.98
N GLY A 216 24.11 -9.83 20.22
CA GLY A 216 25.13 -10.40 21.10
C GLY A 216 25.03 -11.92 21.31
N GLY A 217 24.12 -12.61 20.63
CA GLY A 217 23.99 -14.08 20.57
C GLY A 217 24.38 -14.61 19.21
#